data_8e988cf4a48a18589b2365e17314b1e1
#
_entry.id   8e988cf4a48a18589b2365e17314b1e1
#
_cell.length_a   1.000
_cell.length_b   1.000
_cell.length_c   1.000
_cell.angle_alpha   90.00
_cell.angle_beta   90.00
_cell.angle_gamma   90.00
#
_symmetry.space_group_name_H-M   'P 1'
#
loop_
_entity.id
_entity.type
_entity.pdbx_description
1 polymer ?
#
loop_
_entity_poly.entity_id
_entity_poly.type
_entity_poly.pdbx_seq_one_letter_code
_entity_poly.pdbx_strand_id
1 'polypeptide(L)'
;YKTRGYPCKDDTHEHYQNQLDIYNFLLRKNGHQTEDFSFLLFYVSKEVMSTGEVIFDTELKKLKVDVSNAEKIWKKALELLEGECPKKHQDCPWCLNVEV
;
A
#
# COMPACT_ATOMS: atom_id res chain seq x y z
N TYR A 1 7.00 2.63 -6.72
CA TYR A 1 6.60 2.22 -8.07
C TYR A 1 5.60 1.09 -7.99
N LYS A 2 4.58 1.16 -8.84
CA LYS A 2 3.57 0.11 -8.96
C LYS A 2 3.36 -0.23 -10.43
N THR A 3 3.13 -1.52 -10.71
CA THR A 3 2.83 -1.98 -12.06
C THR A 3 1.36 -2.39 -12.15
N ARG A 4 0.67 -1.99 -13.21
CA ARG A 4 -0.73 -2.32 -13.45
C ARG A 4 -0.95 -2.77 -14.88
N GLY A 5 -1.93 -3.66 -15.06
CA GLY A 5 -2.39 -4.08 -16.39
C GLY A 5 -3.50 -3.19 -16.98
N TYR A 6 -3.93 -2.16 -16.27
CA TYR A 6 -5.02 -1.26 -16.66
C TYR A 6 -4.73 0.16 -16.18
N PRO A 7 -5.31 1.20 -16.82
CA PRO A 7 -5.14 2.60 -16.42
C PRO A 7 -5.60 2.86 -14.98
N CYS A 8 -4.96 3.82 -14.33
CA CYS A 8 -5.33 4.22 -12.98
C CYS A 8 -6.70 4.90 -12.96
N LYS A 9 -7.48 4.60 -11.94
CA LYS A 9 -8.71 5.34 -11.62
C LYS A 9 -8.36 6.63 -10.88
N ASP A 10 -9.30 7.58 -10.83
CA ASP A 10 -9.09 8.86 -10.16
C ASP A 10 -8.82 8.71 -8.66
N ASP A 11 -9.48 7.74 -8.01
CA ASP A 11 -9.31 7.45 -6.61
C ASP A 11 -8.20 6.41 -6.38
N THR A 12 -7.37 6.68 -5.39
CA THR A 12 -6.29 5.78 -4.99
C THR A 12 -6.82 4.80 -3.95
N HIS A 13 -6.45 3.52 -4.11
CA HIS A 13 -6.84 2.51 -3.16
C HIS A 13 -6.28 2.80 -1.76
N GLU A 14 -7.08 2.56 -0.73
CA GLU A 14 -6.74 2.79 0.67
C GLU A 14 -5.42 2.13 1.08
N HIS A 15 -5.10 0.96 0.54
CA HIS A 15 -3.84 0.27 0.84
C HIS A 15 -2.61 1.07 0.43
N TYR A 16 -2.66 1.79 -0.68
CA TYR A 16 -1.54 2.63 -1.10
C TYR A 16 -1.40 3.84 -0.19
N GLN A 17 -2.51 4.44 0.23
CA GLN A 17 -2.50 5.53 1.19
C GLN A 17 -1.88 5.09 2.51
N ASN A 18 -2.33 3.96 3.06
CA ASN A 18 -1.81 3.41 4.30
C ASN A 18 -0.32 3.08 4.18
N GLN A 19 0.12 2.52 3.06
CA GLN A 19 1.52 2.19 2.81
C GLN A 19 2.41 3.44 2.86
N LEU A 20 1.98 4.52 2.20
CA LEU A 20 2.74 5.77 2.17
C LEU A 20 2.75 6.46 3.54
N ASP A 21 1.65 6.43 4.25
CA ASP A 21 1.55 6.97 5.61
C ASP A 21 2.52 6.23 6.55
N ILE A 22 2.55 4.91 6.48
CA ILE A 22 3.44 4.05 7.27
C ILE A 22 4.91 4.30 6.91
N TYR A 23 5.24 4.41 5.64
CA TYR A 23 6.63 4.69 5.22
C TYR A 23 7.12 6.02 5.77
N ASN A 24 6.31 7.06 5.69
CA ASN A 24 6.67 8.37 6.25
C ASN A 24 6.80 8.33 7.77
N PHE A 25 5.88 7.65 8.44
CA PHE A 25 5.95 7.45 9.89
C PHE A 25 7.27 6.77 10.30
N LEU A 26 7.62 5.68 9.64
CA LEU A 26 8.85 4.94 9.93
C LEU A 26 10.10 5.76 9.65
N LEU A 27 10.14 6.49 8.55
CA LEU A 27 11.25 7.37 8.22
C LEU A 27 11.45 8.46 9.28
N ARG A 28 10.37 9.11 9.71
CA ARG A 28 10.46 10.14 10.75
C ARG A 28 10.90 9.56 12.09
N LYS A 29 10.46 8.36 12.45
CA LYS A 29 10.88 7.67 13.67
C LYS A 29 12.36 7.30 13.63
N ASN A 30 12.93 7.12 12.46
CA ASN A 30 14.35 6.84 12.26
C ASN A 30 15.20 8.12 12.08
N GLY A 31 14.62 9.28 12.33
CA GLY A 31 15.34 10.55 12.32
C GLY A 31 15.43 11.25 10.97
N HIS A 32 14.73 10.75 9.96
CA HIS A 32 14.70 11.39 8.65
C HIS A 32 13.63 12.45 8.56
N GLN A 33 13.93 13.51 7.82
CA GLN A 33 12.94 14.54 7.47
C GLN A 33 12.17 14.09 6.25
N THR A 34 10.84 14.22 6.28
CA THR A 34 9.96 13.88 5.17
C THR A 34 8.94 14.98 4.94
N GLU A 35 8.42 15.05 3.73
CA GLU A 35 7.35 15.95 3.37
C GLU A 35 5.98 15.36 3.76
N ASP A 36 4.95 16.22 3.78
CA ASP A 36 3.57 15.80 4.05
C ASP A 36 2.84 15.26 2.82
N PHE A 37 3.61 14.90 1.81
CA PHE A 37 3.10 14.30 0.57
C PHE A 37 4.07 13.25 0.06
N SER A 38 3.55 12.36 -0.78
CA SER A 38 4.34 11.36 -1.48
C SER A 38 3.81 11.19 -2.89
N PHE A 39 4.62 10.63 -3.75
CA PHE A 39 4.23 10.33 -5.12
C PHE A 39 4.12 8.82 -5.32
N LEU A 40 3.10 8.42 -6.07
CA LEU A 40 2.99 7.08 -6.62
C LEU A 40 3.20 7.15 -8.13
N LEU A 41 4.19 6.41 -8.61
CA LEU A 41 4.43 6.27 -10.03
C LEU A 41 3.91 4.90 -10.48
N PHE A 42 2.91 4.92 -11.35
CA PHE A 42 2.35 3.69 -11.92
C PHE A 42 2.92 3.46 -13.30
N TYR A 43 3.38 2.23 -13.54
CA TYR A 43 3.73 1.73 -14.86
C TYR A 43 2.55 0.90 -15.36
N VAL A 44 1.90 1.35 -16.42
CA VAL A 44 0.76 0.66 -17.02
C VAL A 44 1.21 0.06 -18.34
N SER A 45 1.11 -1.25 -18.49
CA SER A 45 1.48 -1.91 -19.75
C SER A 45 0.57 -1.44 -20.87
N LYS A 46 1.17 -0.95 -21.95
CA LYS A 46 0.46 -0.41 -23.11
C LYS A 46 0.47 -1.38 -24.27
N GLU A 47 1.64 -1.90 -24.59
CA GLU A 47 1.86 -2.73 -25.77
C GLU A 47 2.98 -3.72 -25.53
N VAL A 48 2.83 -4.93 -26.02
CA VAL A 48 3.88 -5.94 -26.06
C VAL A 48 4.26 -6.15 -27.52
N MET A 49 5.53 -5.87 -27.84
CA MET A 49 6.05 -6.01 -29.18
C MET A 49 6.39 -7.46 -29.51
N SER A 50 6.43 -7.80 -30.80
CA SER A 50 6.81 -9.14 -31.27
C SER A 50 8.25 -9.51 -30.87
N THR A 51 9.09 -8.51 -30.61
CA THR A 51 10.49 -8.67 -30.14
C THR A 51 10.59 -9.05 -28.67
N GLY A 52 9.48 -9.04 -27.92
CA GLY A 52 9.46 -9.23 -26.47
C GLY A 52 9.56 -7.93 -25.67
N GLU A 53 9.75 -6.80 -26.33
CA GLU A 53 9.75 -5.50 -25.65
C GLU A 53 8.34 -5.16 -25.14
N VAL A 54 8.28 -4.61 -23.93
CA VAL A 54 7.03 -4.14 -23.32
C VAL A 54 7.09 -2.63 -23.18
N ILE A 55 6.10 -1.96 -23.75
CA ILE A 55 5.97 -0.50 -23.67
C ILE A 55 5.01 -0.17 -22.53
N PHE A 56 5.42 0.75 -21.64
CA PHE A 56 4.63 1.20 -20.51
C PHE A 56 4.27 2.66 -20.67
N ASP A 57 3.04 3.00 -20.30
CA ASP A 57 2.66 4.36 -19.95
C ASP A 57 2.95 4.59 -18.47
N THR A 58 3.32 5.79 -18.11
CA THR A 58 3.54 6.17 -16.71
C THR A 58 2.48 7.15 -16.25
N GLU A 59 1.97 6.95 -15.05
CA GLU A 59 1.04 7.86 -14.40
C GLU A 59 1.59 8.22 -13.03
N LEU A 60 1.72 9.53 -12.76
CA LEU A 60 2.21 10.04 -11.50
C LEU A 60 1.04 10.61 -10.69
N LYS A 61 0.86 10.10 -9.47
CA LYS A 61 -0.12 10.62 -8.53
C LYS A 61 0.57 11.17 -7.29
N LYS A 62 0.18 12.39 -6.90
CA LYS A 62 0.61 13.01 -5.65
C LYS A 62 -0.43 12.73 -4.59
N LEU A 63 -0.01 12.15 -3.48
CA LEU A 63 -0.88 11.83 -2.36
C LEU A 63 -0.44 12.58 -1.12
N LYS A 64 -1.41 13.13 -0.41
CA LYS A 64 -1.17 13.73 0.90
C LYS A 64 -0.91 12.61 1.90
N VAL A 65 0.12 12.77 2.72
CA VAL A 65 0.52 11.78 3.74
C VAL A 65 -0.01 12.20 5.09
N ASP A 66 -0.57 11.25 5.82
CA ASP A 66 -1.05 11.44 7.18
C ASP A 66 -0.31 10.48 8.14
N VAL A 67 0.69 11.01 8.82
CA VAL A 67 1.49 10.25 9.78
C VAL A 67 0.65 9.82 10.99
N SER A 68 -0.36 10.60 11.36
CA SER A 68 -1.26 10.24 12.46
C SER A 68 -2.11 9.02 12.14
N ASN A 69 -2.46 8.81 10.89
CA ASN A 69 -3.12 7.58 10.43
C ASN A 69 -2.22 6.35 10.64
N ALA A 70 -0.95 6.47 10.28
CA ALA A 70 0.03 5.40 10.49
C ALA A 70 0.20 5.06 11.97
N GLU A 71 0.24 6.07 12.83
CA GLU A 71 0.34 5.88 14.27
C GLU A 71 -0.88 5.14 14.83
N LYS A 72 -2.07 5.46 14.38
CA LYS A 72 -3.31 4.75 14.74
C LYS A 72 -3.26 3.28 14.33
N ILE A 73 -2.82 3.00 13.11
CA ILE A 73 -2.67 1.63 12.60
C ILE A 73 -1.68 0.86 13.47
N TRP A 74 -0.56 1.47 13.81
CA TRP A 74 0.47 0.86 14.67
C TRP A 74 -0.09 0.52 16.05
N LYS A 75 -0.79 1.45 16.69
CA LYS A 75 -1.41 1.23 18.01
C LYS A 75 -2.44 0.10 17.97
N LYS A 76 -3.28 0.06 16.95
CA LYS A 76 -4.25 -1.02 16.78
C LYS A 76 -3.58 -2.37 16.62
N ALA A 77 -2.48 -2.43 15.87
CA ALA A 77 -1.72 -3.67 15.70
C ALA A 77 -1.14 -4.16 17.03
N LEU A 78 -0.60 -3.26 17.84
CA LEU A 78 -0.08 -3.61 19.15
C LEU A 78 -1.19 -4.10 20.10
N GLU A 79 -2.33 -3.44 20.13
CA GLU A 79 -3.49 -3.87 20.92
C GLU A 79 -3.96 -5.26 20.52
N LEU A 80 -3.99 -5.53 19.21
CA LEU A 80 -4.37 -6.83 18.69
C LEU A 80 -3.41 -7.94 19.12
N LEU A 81 -2.11 -7.66 19.15
CA LEU A 81 -1.08 -8.61 19.58
C LEU A 81 -1.13 -8.89 21.07
N GLU A 82 -1.53 -7.92 21.88
CA GLU A 82 -1.66 -8.06 23.34
C GLU A 82 -2.99 -8.69 23.77
N GLY A 83 -3.98 -8.68 22.89
CA GLY A 83 -5.31 -9.21 23.14
C GLY A 83 -5.48 -10.66 22.70
N GLU A 84 -6.71 -11.12 22.75
CA GLU A 84 -7.07 -12.43 22.24
C GLU A 84 -6.97 -12.50 20.73
N CYS A 85 -6.68 -13.70 20.21
CA CYS A 85 -6.65 -13.94 18.77
C CYS A 85 -8.03 -13.62 18.17
N PRO A 86 -8.11 -12.75 17.16
CA PRO A 86 -9.40 -12.41 16.55
C PRO A 86 -10.00 -13.61 15.83
N LYS A 87 -11.32 -13.59 15.71
CA LYS A 87 -12.03 -14.62 14.93
C LYS A 87 -11.65 -14.50 13.47
N LYS A 88 -11.47 -15.66 12.83
CA LYS A 88 -11.22 -15.69 11.38
C LYS A 88 -12.42 -15.15 10.63
N HIS A 89 -12.16 -14.45 9.53
CA HIS A 89 -13.20 -14.07 8.59
C HIS A 89 -13.69 -15.33 7.87
N GLN A 90 -15.00 -15.44 7.65
CA GLN A 90 -15.59 -16.64 7.02
C GLN A 90 -15.03 -16.91 5.62
N ASP A 91 -14.63 -15.89 4.90
CA ASP A 91 -14.10 -15.98 3.53
C ASP A 91 -12.58 -15.82 3.48
N CYS A 92 -11.89 -15.91 4.59
CA CYS A 92 -10.43 -15.77 4.63
C CYS A 92 -9.75 -16.99 4.01
N PRO A 93 -9.08 -16.83 2.83
CA PRO A 93 -8.46 -17.97 2.17
C PRO A 93 -7.30 -18.56 2.96
N TRP A 94 -6.61 -17.75 3.74
CA TRP A 94 -5.52 -18.19 4.60
C TRP A 94 -6.02 -19.04 5.76
N CYS A 95 -7.09 -18.59 6.42
CA CYS A 95 -7.67 -19.27 7.56
C CYS A 95 -8.36 -20.58 7.16
N LEU A 96 -8.94 -20.64 5.96
CA LEU A 96 -9.60 -21.84 5.45
C LEU A 96 -8.62 -22.98 5.16
N ASN A 97 -7.35 -22.66 4.89
CA ASN A 97 -6.30 -23.64 4.60
C ASN A 97 -5.54 -24.10 5.84
N VAL A 98 -5.82 -23.51 7.00
CA VAL A 98 -5.19 -23.88 8.27
C VAL A 98 -6.22 -24.58 9.13
N GLU A 99 -6.09 -25.88 9.27
CA GLU A 99 -6.83 -26.66 10.25
C GLU A 99 -6.13 -26.56 11.60
N VAL A 100 -6.84 -26.01 12.55
CA VAL A 100 -6.36 -25.89 13.92
C VAL A 100 -7.18 -26.80 14.81
#